data_f865e95183167686d4ecea107251a104
#
_entry.id   f865e95183167686d4ecea107251a104
#
_cell.length_a   1.000
_cell.length_b   1.000
_cell.length_c   1.000
_cell.angle_alpha   90.00
_cell.angle_beta   90.00
_cell.angle_gamma   90.00
#
_symmetry.space_group_name_H-M   'P 1'
#
loop_
_entity.id
_entity.type
_entity.pdbx_description
1 polymer ?
#
loop_
_entity_poly.entity_id
_entity_poly.type
_entity_poly.pdbx_seq_one_letter_code
_entity_poly.pdbx_strand_id
1 'polypeptide(L)'
;LTRELIGLDFGTTNTHLSLTPVGEKNPVGRDIRVFPQNAVQTVLLYAPKESRVIAFGQTAQEEWVSMSRSERRGLKLAANFKPITGADPVATKESDLFLTALFQHLQDERFLSHLSSDNHTQVVIGLPAEADPSYRGALSTIFTTMGYPHTPFFYEPWGALFYHYSTKQIDKDHLFRGVLVVDFGGGTLDCSYLKDFRVRQVWGSNVLGGQLLDDCLYQLFLKQNPGVDKAFRDEAVEQYIRYILFREIKEKYSNRLTQNLTLPFRETIWVGKDHYGDFEISDYSVFLSLLREYTVSEDLATSLSTIPHAGETLTREPFDLSAALKETVLKAFRAQKVPKDAVSLILLTGGSSRWKFFQEMIAEEFPHTRILSSEDPEASISRGLGSGYSLVLFEKQVKAEIHASMDEITDRLTSAYEEILHLSMDRSLQVTSDLLRGHAEPKITRFLEQGGTFTDLEKDLSAGLLELGESLALAQEEIRARALRQIETATQKEFYRWFDTRGPFFSRQNALLLPDPLMAQMIEKSLANRAFSTLTTVVSVSFGTILGGVIGL
;
A
#
# COMPACT_ATOMS: atom_id res chain seq x y z
N LEU A 1 -0.33 -7.58 -23.98
CA LEU A 1 -0.04 -6.60 -22.92
C LEU A 1 -1.34 -6.31 -22.18
N THR A 2 -1.33 -6.46 -20.84
CA THR A 2 -2.43 -6.12 -19.96
C THR A 2 -2.79 -4.65 -20.17
N ARG A 3 -4.08 -4.36 -20.44
CA ARG A 3 -4.57 -3.00 -20.65
C ARG A 3 -5.35 -2.47 -19.46
N GLU A 4 -5.94 -3.36 -18.68
CA GLU A 4 -6.79 -3.03 -17.55
C GLU A 4 -6.52 -3.96 -16.37
N LEU A 5 -6.61 -3.43 -15.16
CA LEU A 5 -6.50 -4.17 -13.91
C LEU A 5 -7.80 -4.06 -13.13
N ILE A 6 -8.31 -5.19 -12.67
CA ILE A 6 -9.43 -5.21 -11.73
C ILE A 6 -8.85 -5.33 -10.34
N GLY A 7 -8.97 -4.29 -9.53
CA GLY A 7 -8.69 -4.36 -8.09
C GLY A 7 -9.88 -4.97 -7.37
N LEU A 8 -9.70 -6.11 -6.73
CA LEU A 8 -10.72 -6.80 -5.95
C LEU A 8 -10.36 -6.73 -4.46
N ASP A 9 -11.17 -6.07 -3.70
CA ASP A 9 -11.20 -6.12 -2.23
C ASP A 9 -12.38 -7.00 -1.80
N PHE A 10 -12.08 -8.25 -1.47
CA PHE A 10 -13.07 -9.23 -1.01
C PHE A 10 -13.28 -9.08 0.50
N GLY A 11 -14.22 -8.24 0.91
CA GLY A 11 -14.52 -7.97 2.31
C GLY A 11 -15.51 -8.97 2.94
N THR A 12 -15.53 -9.03 4.27
CA THR A 12 -16.46 -9.88 5.04
C THR A 12 -17.92 -9.47 4.83
N THR A 13 -18.19 -8.17 4.73
CA THR A 13 -19.54 -7.62 4.60
C THR A 13 -19.83 -7.05 3.23
N ASN A 14 -18.84 -6.42 2.62
CA ASN A 14 -18.93 -5.80 1.31
C ASN A 14 -17.70 -6.16 0.48
N THR A 15 -17.91 -6.42 -0.80
CA THR A 15 -16.87 -6.65 -1.80
C THR A 15 -16.81 -5.44 -2.72
N HIS A 16 -15.61 -4.89 -2.92
CA HIS A 16 -15.39 -3.74 -3.78
C HIS A 16 -14.56 -4.12 -5.00
N LEU A 17 -14.94 -3.58 -6.13
CA LEU A 17 -14.28 -3.78 -7.41
C LEU A 17 -13.93 -2.44 -8.03
N SER A 18 -12.74 -2.35 -8.57
CA SER A 18 -12.30 -1.18 -9.33
C SER A 18 -11.64 -1.58 -10.63
N LEU A 19 -11.75 -0.73 -11.64
CA LEU A 19 -11.05 -0.86 -12.91
C LEU A 19 -9.95 0.20 -12.98
N THR A 20 -8.72 -0.23 -13.22
CA THR A 20 -7.57 0.65 -13.35
C THR A 20 -6.95 0.46 -14.74
N PRO A 21 -6.89 1.49 -15.60
CA PRO A 21 -6.21 1.40 -16.89
C PRO A 21 -4.69 1.32 -16.69
N VAL A 22 -4.02 0.47 -17.46
CA VAL A 22 -2.55 0.35 -17.48
C VAL A 22 -1.98 1.29 -18.53
N GLY A 23 -0.90 1.98 -18.19
CA GLY A 23 -0.22 2.89 -19.13
C GLY A 23 -0.68 4.34 -19.05
N GLU A 24 -1.60 4.67 -18.19
CA GLU A 24 -1.92 6.06 -17.85
C GLU A 24 -0.85 6.67 -16.94
N LYS A 25 -0.68 8.00 -17.03
CA LYS A 25 0.33 8.75 -16.26
C LYS A 25 0.12 8.67 -14.74
N ASN A 26 -1.15 8.60 -14.29
CA ASN A 26 -1.55 8.41 -12.91
C ASN A 26 -2.78 7.50 -12.91
N PRO A 27 -2.59 6.18 -12.93
CA PRO A 27 -3.70 5.26 -12.96
C PRO A 27 -4.43 5.30 -11.62
N VAL A 28 -5.67 5.81 -11.62
CA VAL A 28 -6.56 5.77 -10.46
C VAL A 28 -7.67 4.78 -10.75
N GLY A 29 -7.88 3.84 -9.83
CA GLY A 29 -8.96 2.89 -9.93
C GLY A 29 -10.33 3.59 -9.90
N ARG A 30 -11.22 3.19 -10.81
CA ARG A 30 -12.62 3.63 -10.86
C ARG A 30 -13.51 2.47 -10.43
N ASP A 31 -14.55 2.74 -9.63
CA ASP A 31 -15.42 1.68 -9.16
C ASP A 31 -16.17 1.01 -10.31
N ILE A 32 -16.24 -0.32 -10.26
CA ILE A 32 -17.13 -1.12 -11.08
C ILE A 32 -18.45 -1.23 -10.31
N ARG A 33 -19.50 -0.63 -10.84
CA ARG A 33 -20.84 -0.67 -10.24
C ARG A 33 -21.59 -1.88 -10.76
N VAL A 34 -21.69 -2.91 -9.95
CA VAL A 34 -22.50 -4.11 -10.22
C VAL A 34 -23.96 -3.85 -9.90
N PHE A 35 -24.21 -3.09 -8.84
CA PHE A 35 -25.51 -2.62 -8.37
C PHE A 35 -25.52 -1.09 -8.33
N PRO A 36 -26.66 -0.43 -8.09
CA PRO A 36 -26.71 1.03 -7.94
C PRO A 36 -25.72 1.58 -6.89
N GLN A 37 -25.37 0.76 -5.90
CA GLN A 37 -24.37 1.07 -4.89
C GLN A 37 -22.95 0.74 -5.39
N ASN A 38 -21.95 1.39 -4.83
CA ASN A 38 -20.54 1.15 -5.21
C ASN A 38 -19.97 -0.17 -4.67
N ALA A 39 -20.66 -0.82 -3.75
CA ALA A 39 -20.27 -2.07 -3.12
C ALA A 39 -21.22 -3.20 -3.49
N VAL A 40 -20.69 -4.40 -3.62
CA VAL A 40 -21.49 -5.64 -3.67
C VAL A 40 -21.51 -6.21 -2.26
N GLN A 41 -22.68 -6.34 -1.67
CA GLN A 41 -22.79 -6.98 -0.37
C GLN A 41 -22.31 -8.44 -0.45
N THR A 42 -21.45 -8.85 0.46
CA THR A 42 -20.92 -10.23 0.51
C THR A 42 -21.98 -11.16 1.09
N VAL A 43 -23.02 -11.39 0.31
CA VAL A 43 -24.18 -12.23 0.64
C VAL A 43 -24.50 -13.13 -0.55
N LEU A 44 -24.86 -14.38 -0.25
CA LEU A 44 -25.15 -15.42 -1.23
C LEU A 44 -26.42 -16.16 -0.87
N LEU A 45 -27.37 -16.23 -1.79
CA LEU A 45 -28.54 -17.09 -1.72
C LEU A 45 -28.34 -18.29 -2.66
N TYR A 46 -28.33 -19.50 -2.13
CA TYR A 46 -28.02 -20.68 -2.92
C TYR A 46 -28.72 -21.96 -2.41
N ALA A 47 -28.79 -22.96 -3.26
CA ALA A 47 -29.22 -24.32 -2.93
C ALA A 47 -27.99 -25.18 -2.57
N PRO A 48 -27.71 -25.48 -1.27
CA PRO A 48 -26.48 -26.16 -0.84
C PRO A 48 -26.28 -27.56 -1.45
N LYS A 49 -27.36 -28.32 -1.67
CA LYS A 49 -27.31 -29.67 -2.24
C LYS A 49 -26.88 -29.69 -3.70
N GLU A 50 -27.30 -28.68 -4.45
CA GLU A 50 -27.05 -28.58 -5.89
C GLU A 50 -25.83 -27.67 -6.19
N SER A 51 -25.33 -26.97 -5.17
CA SER A 51 -24.33 -25.88 -5.32
C SER A 51 -24.77 -24.81 -6.35
N ARG A 52 -26.08 -24.59 -6.46
CA ARG A 52 -26.68 -23.67 -7.43
C ARG A 52 -26.95 -22.32 -6.79
N VAL A 53 -26.32 -21.28 -7.31
CA VAL A 53 -26.57 -19.89 -6.92
C VAL A 53 -27.95 -19.46 -7.43
N ILE A 54 -28.75 -18.85 -6.57
CA ILE A 54 -30.04 -18.23 -6.88
C ILE A 54 -29.83 -16.74 -7.11
N ALA A 55 -29.18 -16.08 -6.14
CA ALA A 55 -28.87 -14.66 -6.20
C ALA A 55 -27.65 -14.36 -5.33
N PHE A 56 -27.02 -13.23 -5.56
CA PHE A 56 -25.90 -12.72 -4.74
C PHE A 56 -26.04 -11.22 -4.51
N GLY A 57 -25.26 -10.69 -3.59
CA GLY A 57 -25.29 -9.27 -3.25
C GLY A 57 -26.64 -8.84 -2.65
N GLN A 58 -27.03 -7.61 -2.95
CA GLN A 58 -28.27 -7.02 -2.48
C GLN A 58 -29.51 -7.82 -2.92
N THR A 59 -29.51 -8.31 -4.15
CA THR A 59 -30.62 -9.10 -4.70
C THR A 59 -30.88 -10.38 -3.90
N ALA A 60 -29.81 -11.02 -3.37
CA ALA A 60 -29.96 -12.23 -2.54
C ALA A 60 -30.80 -11.99 -1.29
N GLN A 61 -30.70 -10.81 -0.71
CA GLN A 61 -31.44 -10.43 0.49
C GLN A 61 -32.88 -10.08 0.18
N GLU A 62 -33.11 -9.30 -0.89
CA GLU A 62 -34.45 -8.91 -1.36
C GLU A 62 -35.24 -10.15 -1.71
N GLU A 63 -34.66 -11.08 -2.45
CA GLU A 63 -35.30 -12.35 -2.79
C GLU A 63 -35.60 -13.18 -1.54
N TRP A 64 -34.62 -13.32 -0.63
CA TRP A 64 -34.81 -14.09 0.59
C TRP A 64 -35.99 -13.58 1.44
N VAL A 65 -36.12 -12.27 1.61
CA VAL A 65 -37.21 -11.68 2.40
C VAL A 65 -38.53 -11.79 1.67
N SER A 66 -38.55 -11.70 0.34
CA SER A 66 -39.79 -11.81 -0.46
C SER A 66 -40.38 -13.23 -0.49
N MET A 67 -39.53 -14.25 -0.39
CA MET A 67 -39.93 -15.66 -0.41
C MET A 67 -40.79 -16.05 0.78
N SER A 68 -41.76 -16.94 0.56
CA SER A 68 -42.46 -17.63 1.62
C SER A 68 -41.59 -18.69 2.33
N ARG A 69 -41.99 -19.14 3.51
CA ARG A 69 -41.29 -20.21 4.24
C ARG A 69 -41.14 -21.50 3.42
N SER A 70 -42.10 -21.82 2.58
CA SER A 70 -42.07 -23.01 1.70
C SER A 70 -41.05 -22.87 0.57
N GLU A 71 -40.92 -21.70 -0.03
CA GLU A 71 -39.92 -21.41 -1.10
C GLU A 71 -38.51 -21.42 -0.58
N ARG A 72 -38.26 -20.98 0.65
CA ARG A 72 -36.94 -21.02 1.29
C ARG A 72 -36.46 -22.44 1.63
N ARG A 73 -37.36 -23.44 1.56
CA ARG A 73 -37.04 -24.81 1.96
C ARG A 73 -35.95 -25.39 1.06
N GLY A 74 -34.80 -25.70 1.66
CA GLY A 74 -33.63 -26.24 0.97
C GLY A 74 -32.69 -25.18 0.39
N LEU A 75 -32.99 -23.90 0.59
CA LEU A 75 -32.11 -22.78 0.30
C LEU A 75 -31.36 -22.33 1.54
N LYS A 76 -30.24 -21.66 1.34
CA LYS A 76 -29.44 -21.01 2.40
C LYS A 76 -29.12 -19.58 1.97
N LEU A 77 -29.35 -18.64 2.86
CA LEU A 77 -28.77 -17.30 2.79
C LEU A 77 -27.49 -17.31 3.61
N ALA A 78 -26.34 -17.11 2.96
CA ALA A 78 -25.05 -17.02 3.60
C ALA A 78 -24.55 -15.58 3.61
N ALA A 79 -24.02 -15.14 4.73
CA ALA A 79 -23.34 -13.86 4.92
C ALA A 79 -22.09 -14.09 5.77
N ASN A 80 -21.14 -13.15 5.74
CA ASN A 80 -19.90 -13.22 6.54
C ASN A 80 -19.07 -14.50 6.28
N PHE A 81 -19.10 -15.01 5.06
CA PHE A 81 -18.42 -16.25 4.66
C PHE A 81 -17.00 -16.03 4.11
N LYS A 82 -16.42 -14.81 4.19
CA LYS A 82 -15.00 -14.63 3.87
C LYS A 82 -14.20 -15.51 4.83
N PRO A 83 -13.45 -16.51 4.33
CA PRO A 83 -12.73 -17.41 5.23
C PRO A 83 -11.55 -16.67 5.86
N ILE A 84 -11.32 -16.94 7.14
CA ILE A 84 -10.13 -16.45 7.85
C ILE A 84 -8.92 -17.30 7.47
N THR A 85 -9.16 -18.60 7.26
CA THR A 85 -8.17 -19.54 6.73
C THR A 85 -8.77 -20.32 5.57
N GLY A 86 -7.94 -20.76 4.62
CA GLY A 86 -8.40 -21.63 3.52
C GLY A 86 -8.76 -23.05 3.96
N ALA A 87 -8.62 -23.34 5.25
CA ALA A 87 -8.97 -24.64 5.84
C ALA A 87 -10.47 -24.79 6.18
N ASP A 88 -11.26 -23.68 6.14
CA ASP A 88 -12.70 -23.76 6.30
C ASP A 88 -13.38 -24.16 4.97
N PRO A 89 -13.86 -25.41 4.84
CA PRO A 89 -14.41 -25.90 3.57
C PRO A 89 -15.77 -25.25 3.23
N VAL A 90 -16.55 -24.80 4.24
CA VAL A 90 -17.87 -24.18 4.01
C VAL A 90 -17.67 -22.76 3.54
N ALA A 91 -16.89 -21.96 4.26
CA ALA A 91 -16.59 -20.59 3.88
C ALA A 91 -15.86 -20.52 2.52
N THR A 92 -14.93 -21.45 2.24
CA THR A 92 -14.25 -21.54 0.95
C THR A 92 -15.22 -21.86 -0.19
N LYS A 93 -16.17 -22.78 0.02
CA LYS A 93 -17.21 -23.10 -0.97
C LYS A 93 -18.14 -21.92 -1.24
N GLU A 94 -18.58 -21.23 -0.19
CA GLU A 94 -19.45 -20.07 -0.33
C GLU A 94 -18.75 -18.91 -1.01
N SER A 95 -17.46 -18.71 -0.72
CA SER A 95 -16.62 -17.74 -1.43
C SER A 95 -16.45 -18.06 -2.90
N ASP A 96 -16.24 -19.33 -3.25
CA ASP A 96 -16.15 -19.79 -4.64
C ASP A 96 -17.46 -19.51 -5.41
N LEU A 97 -18.58 -19.92 -4.85
CA LEU A 97 -19.91 -19.68 -5.45
C LEU A 97 -20.19 -18.19 -5.63
N PHE A 98 -19.90 -17.37 -4.63
CA PHE A 98 -20.12 -15.93 -4.67
C PHE A 98 -19.23 -15.25 -5.72
N LEU A 99 -17.91 -15.49 -5.68
CA LEU A 99 -16.97 -14.88 -6.61
C LEU A 99 -17.23 -15.33 -8.05
N THR A 100 -17.53 -16.62 -8.25
CA THR A 100 -17.90 -17.15 -9.58
C THR A 100 -19.16 -16.46 -10.12
N ALA A 101 -20.22 -16.34 -9.32
CA ALA A 101 -21.44 -15.66 -9.73
C ALA A 101 -21.22 -14.17 -10.01
N LEU A 102 -20.43 -13.49 -9.18
CA LEU A 102 -20.08 -12.09 -9.36
C LEU A 102 -19.33 -11.86 -10.69
N PHE A 103 -18.29 -12.65 -10.94
CA PHE A 103 -17.49 -12.51 -12.18
C PHE A 103 -18.27 -12.92 -13.42
N GLN A 104 -19.13 -13.94 -13.34
CA GLN A 104 -20.05 -14.30 -14.43
C GLN A 104 -21.01 -13.16 -14.75
N HIS A 105 -21.61 -12.54 -13.73
CA HIS A 105 -22.47 -11.37 -13.92
C HIS A 105 -21.74 -10.21 -14.61
N LEU A 106 -20.50 -9.92 -14.21
CA LEU A 106 -19.68 -8.88 -14.84
C LEU A 106 -19.43 -9.16 -16.34
N GLN A 107 -19.28 -10.44 -16.71
CA GLN A 107 -19.14 -10.87 -18.10
C GLN A 107 -20.46 -10.72 -18.88
N ASP A 108 -21.57 -11.18 -18.30
CA ASP A 108 -22.89 -11.20 -18.94
C ASP A 108 -23.42 -9.78 -19.21
N GLU A 109 -23.22 -8.86 -18.25
CA GLU A 109 -23.59 -7.44 -18.37
C GLU A 109 -22.61 -6.61 -19.21
N ARG A 110 -21.57 -7.24 -19.78
CA ARG A 110 -20.55 -6.60 -20.60
C ARG A 110 -19.82 -5.43 -19.91
N PHE A 111 -19.87 -5.36 -18.59
CA PHE A 111 -19.01 -4.43 -17.83
C PHE A 111 -17.53 -4.64 -18.14
N LEU A 112 -17.20 -5.88 -18.50
CA LEU A 112 -15.86 -6.33 -18.82
C LEU A 112 -15.91 -7.03 -20.20
N SER A 113 -16.15 -6.26 -21.25
CA SER A 113 -16.19 -6.76 -22.63
C SER A 113 -14.90 -7.45 -23.09
N HIS A 114 -13.84 -7.38 -22.30
CA HIS A 114 -12.50 -7.88 -22.58
C HIS A 114 -12.01 -8.92 -21.57
N LEU A 115 -12.85 -9.46 -20.70
CA LEU A 115 -12.51 -10.58 -19.81
C LEU A 115 -12.30 -11.91 -20.56
N SER A 116 -12.49 -11.91 -21.88
CA SER A 116 -12.18 -13.09 -22.70
C SER A 116 -10.68 -13.38 -22.68
N SER A 117 -10.35 -14.63 -22.80
CA SER A 117 -9.08 -15.36 -22.83
C SER A 117 -7.80 -14.67 -23.36
N ASP A 118 -7.83 -13.41 -23.73
CA ASP A 118 -6.77 -12.71 -24.48
C ASP A 118 -5.79 -11.90 -23.61
N ASN A 119 -5.61 -12.20 -22.32
CA ASN A 119 -4.63 -11.56 -21.42
C ASN A 119 -4.75 -10.00 -21.30
N HIS A 120 -5.84 -9.38 -21.72
CA HIS A 120 -5.98 -7.93 -21.69
C HIS A 120 -6.40 -7.39 -20.31
N THR A 121 -7.11 -8.19 -19.51
CA THR A 121 -7.56 -7.83 -18.18
C THR A 121 -6.95 -8.78 -17.14
N GLN A 122 -6.42 -8.23 -16.07
CA GLN A 122 -5.85 -9.00 -14.96
C GLN A 122 -6.52 -8.61 -13.65
N VAL A 123 -6.89 -9.61 -12.84
CA VAL A 123 -7.46 -9.38 -11.51
C VAL A 123 -6.34 -9.28 -10.50
N VAL A 124 -6.37 -8.25 -9.65
CA VAL A 124 -5.45 -8.04 -8.52
C VAL A 124 -6.25 -8.17 -7.25
N ILE A 125 -5.94 -9.16 -6.43
CA ILE A 125 -6.70 -9.46 -5.20
C ILE A 125 -6.02 -8.86 -3.99
N GLY A 126 -6.80 -8.16 -3.17
CA GLY A 126 -6.42 -7.75 -1.82
C GLY A 126 -6.28 -8.96 -0.90
N LEU A 127 -5.21 -9.00 -0.13
CA LEU A 127 -5.04 -9.93 0.98
C LEU A 127 -4.88 -9.14 2.28
N PRO A 128 -5.56 -9.51 3.36
CA PRO A 128 -5.21 -9.05 4.69
C PRO A 128 -3.73 -9.29 4.94
N ALA A 129 -3.08 -8.38 5.66
CA ALA A 129 -1.63 -8.48 5.86
C ALA A 129 -1.22 -9.71 6.71
N GLU A 130 -2.14 -10.25 7.53
CA GLU A 130 -1.98 -11.50 8.30
C GLU A 130 -2.62 -12.72 7.61
N ALA A 131 -2.94 -12.64 6.31
CA ALA A 131 -3.58 -13.73 5.61
C ALA A 131 -2.77 -15.02 5.70
N ASP A 132 -3.43 -16.10 6.12
CA ASP A 132 -2.86 -17.44 6.14
C ASP A 132 -2.52 -17.90 4.71
N PRO A 133 -1.40 -18.60 4.49
CA PRO A 133 -1.03 -19.14 3.17
C PRO A 133 -2.12 -20.00 2.53
N SER A 134 -2.93 -20.73 3.33
CA SER A 134 -4.04 -21.54 2.84
C SER A 134 -5.17 -20.70 2.26
N TYR A 135 -5.43 -19.51 2.82
CA TYR A 135 -6.40 -18.56 2.27
C TYR A 135 -5.99 -18.08 0.88
N ARG A 136 -4.73 -17.69 0.72
CA ARG A 136 -4.18 -17.35 -0.59
C ARG A 136 -4.29 -18.50 -1.58
N GLY A 137 -4.00 -19.73 -1.13
CA GLY A 137 -4.13 -20.95 -1.94
C GLY A 137 -5.57 -21.18 -2.40
N ALA A 138 -6.55 -21.03 -1.51
CA ALA A 138 -7.97 -21.17 -1.83
C ALA A 138 -8.42 -20.16 -2.89
N LEU A 139 -8.10 -18.86 -2.70
CA LEU A 139 -8.41 -17.83 -3.69
C LEU A 139 -7.72 -18.09 -5.04
N SER A 140 -6.44 -18.48 -5.02
CA SER A 140 -5.71 -18.84 -6.25
C SER A 140 -6.41 -19.97 -7.02
N THR A 141 -6.92 -20.98 -6.33
CA THR A 141 -7.67 -22.08 -6.93
C THR A 141 -8.97 -21.58 -7.55
N ILE A 142 -9.76 -20.78 -6.83
CA ILE A 142 -11.02 -20.21 -7.32
C ILE A 142 -10.77 -19.41 -8.60
N PHE A 143 -9.80 -18.49 -8.59
CA PHE A 143 -9.52 -17.65 -9.76
C PHE A 143 -8.92 -18.43 -10.93
N THR A 144 -8.12 -19.45 -10.67
CA THR A 144 -7.62 -20.36 -11.72
C THR A 144 -8.77 -21.10 -12.40
N THR A 145 -9.74 -21.60 -11.61
CA THR A 145 -10.93 -22.29 -12.13
C THR A 145 -11.81 -21.37 -12.97
N MET A 146 -11.90 -20.09 -12.61
CA MET A 146 -12.61 -19.07 -13.39
C MET A 146 -11.87 -18.59 -14.64
N GLY A 147 -10.66 -19.12 -14.93
CA GLY A 147 -9.87 -18.74 -16.10
C GLY A 147 -8.85 -17.61 -15.87
N TYR A 148 -8.53 -17.27 -14.62
CA TYR A 148 -7.53 -16.28 -14.23
C TYR A 148 -6.31 -16.93 -13.53
N PRO A 149 -5.49 -17.74 -14.23
CA PRO A 149 -4.43 -18.55 -13.60
C PRO A 149 -3.26 -17.70 -13.04
N HIS A 150 -3.13 -16.46 -13.47
CA HIS A 150 -2.03 -15.57 -13.10
C HIS A 150 -2.50 -14.37 -12.28
N THR A 151 -3.37 -14.61 -11.30
CA THR A 151 -3.91 -13.56 -10.44
C THR A 151 -2.86 -13.12 -9.41
N PRO A 152 -2.39 -11.86 -9.46
CA PRO A 152 -1.51 -11.33 -8.43
C PRO A 152 -2.26 -11.03 -7.15
N PHE A 153 -1.58 -11.26 -6.05
CA PHE A 153 -2.03 -10.90 -4.72
C PHE A 153 -1.24 -9.70 -4.20
N PHE A 154 -1.94 -8.77 -3.60
CA PHE A 154 -1.36 -7.55 -3.05
C PHE A 154 -1.94 -7.30 -1.66
N TYR A 155 -1.13 -6.91 -0.69
CA TYR A 155 -1.65 -6.67 0.65
C TYR A 155 -2.58 -5.45 0.69
N GLU A 156 -3.73 -5.58 1.34
CA GLU A 156 -4.77 -4.54 1.47
C GLU A 156 -4.20 -3.19 1.97
N PRO A 157 -3.28 -3.14 2.97
CA PRO A 157 -2.67 -1.89 3.39
C PRO A 157 -1.90 -1.15 2.29
N TRP A 158 -1.31 -1.87 1.34
CA TRP A 158 -0.70 -1.26 0.17
C TRP A 158 -1.73 -0.65 -0.76
N GLY A 159 -2.90 -1.31 -0.91
CA GLY A 159 -4.01 -0.75 -1.66
C GLY A 159 -4.41 0.61 -1.11
N ALA A 160 -4.64 0.73 0.19
CA ALA A 160 -4.96 2.00 0.83
C ALA A 160 -3.86 3.05 0.59
N LEU A 161 -2.58 2.69 0.77
CA LEU A 161 -1.45 3.60 0.57
C LEU A 161 -1.36 4.10 -0.88
N PHE A 162 -1.45 3.19 -1.87
CA PHE A 162 -1.36 3.55 -3.28
C PHE A 162 -2.57 4.33 -3.79
N TYR A 163 -3.74 4.15 -3.21
CA TYR A 163 -4.89 5.01 -3.48
C TYR A 163 -4.56 6.48 -3.15
N HIS A 164 -4.11 6.75 -1.93
CA HIS A 164 -3.77 8.11 -1.51
C HIS A 164 -2.58 8.69 -2.30
N TYR A 165 -1.64 7.84 -2.71
CA TYR A 165 -0.55 8.25 -3.58
C TYR A 165 -1.03 8.61 -4.99
N SER A 166 -1.84 7.77 -5.63
CA SER A 166 -2.36 7.98 -7.00
C SER A 166 -3.29 9.19 -7.10
N THR A 167 -4.02 9.49 -6.01
CA THR A 167 -4.88 10.69 -5.88
C THR A 167 -4.11 11.94 -5.45
N LYS A 168 -2.77 11.85 -5.29
CA LYS A 168 -1.88 12.95 -4.88
C LYS A 168 -2.18 13.56 -3.50
N GLN A 169 -2.84 12.82 -2.63
CA GLN A 169 -3.04 13.21 -1.24
C GLN A 169 -1.76 13.04 -0.42
N ILE A 170 -0.88 12.15 -0.85
CA ILE A 170 0.46 11.93 -0.32
C ILE A 170 1.49 11.95 -1.45
N ASP A 171 2.73 12.26 -1.11
CA ASP A 171 3.86 12.24 -2.02
C ASP A 171 4.72 10.97 -1.88
N LYS A 172 5.78 10.88 -2.69
CA LYS A 172 6.74 9.78 -2.70
C LYS A 172 7.41 9.59 -1.32
N ASP A 173 7.72 10.68 -0.63
CA ASP A 173 8.44 10.60 0.64
C ASP A 173 7.63 9.86 1.72
N HIS A 174 6.30 9.97 1.69
CA HIS A 174 5.43 9.23 2.60
C HIS A 174 5.53 7.71 2.38
N LEU A 175 5.87 7.24 1.17
CA LEU A 175 6.03 5.80 0.90
C LEU A 175 7.25 5.19 1.62
N PHE A 176 8.24 6.01 2.00
CA PHE A 176 9.44 5.58 2.72
C PHE A 176 9.38 5.84 4.22
N ARG A 177 8.56 6.81 4.64
CA ARG A 177 8.36 7.12 6.06
C ARG A 177 7.46 6.09 6.73
N GLY A 178 7.39 6.13 8.05
CA GLY A 178 6.49 5.26 8.79
C GLY A 178 5.02 5.64 8.58
N VAL A 179 4.24 4.74 8.00
CA VAL A 179 2.79 4.90 7.79
C VAL A 179 2.05 3.83 8.59
N LEU A 180 1.08 4.25 9.39
CA LEU A 180 0.13 3.35 10.04
C LEU A 180 -1.14 3.31 9.17
N VAL A 181 -1.48 2.14 8.68
CA VAL A 181 -2.79 1.89 8.05
C VAL A 181 -3.68 1.20 9.07
N VAL A 182 -4.84 1.78 9.31
CA VAL A 182 -5.87 1.23 10.19
C VAL A 182 -7.10 0.96 9.35
N ASP A 183 -7.38 -0.31 9.11
CA ASP A 183 -8.56 -0.79 8.41
C ASP A 183 -9.60 -1.24 9.42
N PHE A 184 -10.64 -0.42 9.60
CA PHE A 184 -11.77 -0.76 10.43
C PHE A 184 -12.94 -1.15 9.54
N GLY A 185 -12.98 -2.44 9.24
CA GLY A 185 -13.97 -3.05 8.36
C GLY A 185 -15.28 -3.43 9.05
N GLY A 186 -16.11 -4.20 8.34
CA GLY A 186 -17.36 -4.72 8.89
C GLY A 186 -17.18 -5.87 9.88
N GLY A 187 -16.17 -6.73 9.67
CA GLY A 187 -15.90 -7.90 10.51
C GLY A 187 -14.63 -7.80 11.35
N THR A 188 -13.64 -7.03 10.90
CA THR A 188 -12.29 -7.00 11.46
C THR A 188 -11.79 -5.58 11.71
N LEU A 189 -10.79 -5.46 12.56
CA LEU A 189 -9.96 -4.28 12.74
C LEU A 189 -8.51 -4.68 12.50
N ASP A 190 -7.93 -4.21 11.41
CA ASP A 190 -6.60 -4.55 10.97
C ASP A 190 -5.67 -3.34 11.02
N CYS A 191 -4.49 -3.49 11.59
CA CYS A 191 -3.49 -2.46 11.68
C CYS A 191 -2.20 -2.94 11.02
N SER A 192 -1.62 -2.08 10.20
CA SER A 192 -0.36 -2.38 9.51
C SER A 192 0.58 -1.18 9.58
N TYR A 193 1.79 -1.40 10.06
CA TYR A 193 2.85 -0.40 10.01
C TYR A 193 3.76 -0.66 8.81
N LEU A 194 3.82 0.32 7.92
CA LEU A 194 4.62 0.29 6.70
C LEU A 194 5.79 1.26 6.82
N LYS A 195 6.97 0.85 6.35
CA LYS A 195 8.15 1.69 6.24
C LYS A 195 9.10 1.14 5.16
N ASP A 196 9.75 2.01 4.40
CA ASP A 196 10.69 1.66 3.34
C ASP A 196 10.09 0.65 2.33
N PHE A 197 8.87 0.89 1.87
CA PHE A 197 8.12 -0.01 0.99
C PHE A 197 7.98 -1.45 1.53
N ARG A 198 7.92 -1.62 2.85
CA ARG A 198 7.73 -2.93 3.47
C ARG A 198 6.69 -2.85 4.57
N VAL A 199 5.88 -3.89 4.67
CA VAL A 199 5.07 -4.13 5.86
C VAL A 199 6.03 -4.60 6.96
N ARG A 200 6.18 -3.82 8.02
CA ARG A 200 7.10 -4.08 9.13
C ARG A 200 6.44 -4.80 10.28
N GLN A 201 5.18 -4.46 10.55
CA GLN A 201 4.40 -5.04 11.63
C GLN A 201 2.93 -5.08 11.22
N VAL A 202 2.25 -6.14 11.61
CA VAL A 202 0.81 -6.32 11.45
C VAL A 202 0.21 -6.77 12.77
N TRP A 203 -0.97 -6.30 13.08
CA TRP A 203 -1.74 -6.72 14.26
C TRP A 203 -3.19 -6.30 14.09
N GLY A 204 -4.10 -6.91 14.83
CA GLY A 204 -5.51 -6.57 14.70
C GLY A 204 -6.40 -7.47 15.54
N SER A 205 -7.65 -7.55 15.12
CA SER A 205 -8.65 -8.43 15.70
C SER A 205 -9.62 -8.90 14.61
N ASN A 206 -9.81 -10.20 14.51
CA ASN A 206 -10.74 -10.82 13.57
C ASN A 206 -12.20 -10.80 14.02
N VAL A 207 -12.49 -10.17 15.16
CA VAL A 207 -13.83 -10.11 15.74
C VAL A 207 -14.29 -8.70 16.09
N LEU A 208 -13.34 -7.74 16.23
CA LEU A 208 -13.66 -6.34 16.49
C LEU A 208 -13.93 -5.62 15.17
N GLY A 209 -15.15 -5.73 14.68
CA GLY A 209 -15.59 -5.09 13.45
C GLY A 209 -16.90 -4.32 13.61
N GLY A 210 -17.34 -3.68 12.54
CA GLY A 210 -18.58 -2.91 12.48
C GLY A 210 -19.83 -3.72 12.82
N GLN A 211 -19.79 -5.04 12.68
CA GLN A 211 -20.87 -5.94 13.06
C GLN A 211 -21.23 -5.87 14.56
N LEU A 212 -20.25 -5.54 15.43
CA LEU A 212 -20.54 -5.33 16.86
C LEU A 212 -21.35 -4.05 17.08
N LEU A 213 -21.15 -3.04 16.24
CA LEU A 213 -21.94 -1.81 16.26
C LEU A 213 -23.37 -2.08 15.73
N ASP A 214 -23.53 -2.95 14.72
CA ASP A 214 -24.84 -3.38 14.24
C ASP A 214 -25.61 -4.08 15.34
N ASP A 215 -24.96 -5.02 16.04
CA ASP A 215 -25.52 -5.77 17.15
C ASP A 215 -25.90 -4.85 18.33
N CYS A 216 -25.03 -3.90 18.66
CA CYS A 216 -25.29 -2.91 19.72
C CYS A 216 -26.56 -2.08 19.43
N LEU A 217 -26.74 -1.62 18.18
CA LEU A 217 -27.92 -0.86 17.78
C LEU A 217 -29.17 -1.74 17.72
N TYR A 218 -29.05 -2.98 17.25
CA TYR A 218 -30.16 -3.94 17.26
C TYR A 218 -30.64 -4.25 18.67
N GLN A 219 -29.74 -4.46 19.64
CA GLN A 219 -30.10 -4.64 21.04
C GLN A 219 -30.81 -3.42 21.63
N LEU A 220 -30.39 -2.19 21.25
CA LEU A 220 -31.10 -0.97 21.63
C LEU A 220 -32.55 -0.98 21.11
N PHE A 221 -32.74 -1.36 19.86
CA PHE A 221 -34.09 -1.49 19.26
C PHE A 221 -34.97 -2.46 20.03
N LEU A 222 -34.45 -3.65 20.37
CA LEU A 222 -35.21 -4.62 21.17
C LEU A 222 -35.56 -4.07 22.56
N LYS A 223 -34.64 -3.34 23.18
CA LYS A 223 -34.86 -2.70 24.48
C LYS A 223 -35.92 -1.58 24.42
N GLN A 224 -35.96 -0.83 23.34
CA GLN A 224 -36.96 0.22 23.11
C GLN A 224 -38.34 -0.33 22.77
N ASN A 225 -38.41 -1.56 22.23
CA ASN A 225 -39.64 -2.20 21.77
C ASN A 225 -39.85 -3.58 22.43
N PRO A 226 -40.16 -3.64 23.75
CA PRO A 226 -40.31 -4.90 24.46
C PRO A 226 -41.37 -5.81 23.82
N GLY A 227 -40.98 -7.05 23.50
CA GLY A 227 -41.85 -8.03 22.87
C GLY A 227 -41.94 -7.96 21.32
N VAL A 228 -41.21 -7.04 20.69
CA VAL A 228 -41.09 -6.96 19.21
C VAL A 228 -40.49 -8.23 18.61
N ASP A 229 -39.62 -8.90 19.36
CA ASP A 229 -39.03 -10.19 19.01
C ASP A 229 -40.09 -11.28 18.70
N LYS A 230 -41.19 -11.26 19.41
CA LYS A 230 -42.34 -12.18 19.17
C LYS A 230 -43.19 -11.81 17.99
N ALA A 231 -43.06 -10.60 17.47
CA ALA A 231 -43.82 -10.07 16.37
C ALA A 231 -43.14 -10.27 14.99
N PHE A 232 -41.89 -10.76 14.96
CA PHE A 232 -41.23 -11.08 13.70
C PHE A 232 -42.06 -12.13 12.91
N ARG A 233 -42.27 -11.86 11.62
CA ARG A 233 -43.01 -12.76 10.74
C ARG A 233 -42.44 -14.17 10.73
N ASP A 234 -41.12 -14.26 10.69
CA ASP A 234 -40.32 -15.47 10.76
C ASP A 234 -38.86 -15.14 11.03
N GLU A 235 -38.07 -16.18 11.33
CA GLU A 235 -36.63 -16.07 11.60
C GLU A 235 -35.83 -15.37 10.47
N ALA A 236 -36.24 -15.53 9.23
CA ALA A 236 -35.54 -14.90 8.10
C ALA A 236 -35.72 -13.37 8.09
N VAL A 237 -36.88 -12.89 8.50
CA VAL A 237 -37.15 -11.44 8.65
C VAL A 237 -36.32 -10.90 9.81
N GLU A 238 -36.23 -11.64 10.91
CA GLU A 238 -35.39 -11.26 12.04
C GLU A 238 -33.92 -11.17 11.64
N GLN A 239 -33.37 -12.19 10.95
CA GLN A 239 -32.00 -12.19 10.45
C GLN A 239 -31.74 -11.03 9.47
N TYR A 240 -32.69 -10.75 8.58
CA TYR A 240 -32.58 -9.60 7.68
C TYR A 240 -32.50 -8.28 8.45
N ILE A 241 -33.41 -8.05 9.39
CA ILE A 241 -33.42 -6.83 10.19
C ILE A 241 -32.11 -6.70 10.96
N ARG A 242 -31.67 -7.75 11.63
CA ARG A 242 -30.49 -7.76 12.47
C ARG A 242 -29.19 -7.52 11.70
N TYR A 243 -28.95 -8.27 10.62
CA TYR A 243 -27.64 -8.27 9.96
C TYR A 243 -27.53 -7.32 8.79
N ILE A 244 -28.67 -6.83 8.28
CA ILE A 244 -28.72 -6.03 7.07
C ILE A 244 -29.32 -4.66 7.32
N LEU A 245 -30.55 -4.60 7.82
CA LEU A 245 -31.20 -3.32 8.08
C LEU A 245 -30.47 -2.51 9.14
N PHE A 246 -30.03 -3.15 10.22
CA PHE A 246 -29.24 -2.45 11.25
C PHE A 246 -27.84 -2.03 10.79
N ARG A 247 -27.26 -2.70 9.81
CA ARG A 247 -26.06 -2.19 9.10
C ARG A 247 -26.38 -0.89 8.35
N GLU A 248 -27.45 -0.86 7.59
CA GLU A 248 -27.87 0.36 6.87
C GLU A 248 -28.21 1.51 7.85
N ILE A 249 -28.89 1.21 8.94
CA ILE A 249 -29.19 2.15 10.03
C ILE A 249 -27.90 2.69 10.64
N LYS A 250 -26.94 1.82 10.94
CA LYS A 250 -25.62 2.19 11.42
C LYS A 250 -24.92 3.15 10.46
N GLU A 251 -24.90 2.84 9.17
CA GLU A 251 -24.25 3.68 8.14
C GLU A 251 -24.95 5.04 8.02
N LYS A 252 -26.29 5.07 8.00
CA LYS A 252 -27.06 6.32 8.01
C LYS A 252 -26.75 7.17 9.24
N TYR A 253 -26.70 6.55 10.42
CA TYR A 253 -26.40 7.27 11.65
C TYR A 253 -24.96 7.79 11.67
N SER A 254 -23.97 6.99 11.27
CA SER A 254 -22.58 7.39 11.15
C SER A 254 -22.42 8.58 10.19
N ASN A 255 -23.02 8.53 9.01
CA ASN A 255 -22.99 9.63 8.03
C ASN A 255 -23.61 10.91 8.59
N ARG A 256 -24.65 10.79 9.41
CA ARG A 256 -25.29 11.92 10.06
C ARG A 256 -24.38 12.58 11.10
N LEU A 257 -23.63 11.79 11.85
CA LEU A 257 -22.65 12.30 12.82
C LEU A 257 -21.50 13.06 12.15
N THR A 258 -21.03 12.60 10.98
CA THR A 258 -19.99 13.31 10.23
C THR A 258 -20.46 14.65 9.70
N GLN A 259 -21.77 14.81 9.44
CA GLN A 259 -22.39 16.07 9.04
C GLN A 259 -22.72 17.01 10.23
N ASN A 260 -22.35 16.62 11.47
CA ASN A 260 -22.63 17.36 12.70
C ASN A 260 -24.14 17.66 12.92
N LEU A 261 -25.01 16.77 12.46
CA LEU A 261 -26.45 16.90 12.67
C LEU A 261 -26.80 16.47 14.11
N THR A 262 -27.33 17.37 14.90
CA THR A 262 -27.59 17.19 16.36
C THR A 262 -29.01 16.71 16.67
N LEU A 263 -29.88 16.66 15.67
CA LEU A 263 -31.26 16.21 15.88
C LEU A 263 -31.32 14.71 16.21
N PRO A 264 -32.29 14.23 17.00
CA PRO A 264 -32.49 12.81 17.25
C PRO A 264 -32.54 12.01 15.94
N PHE A 265 -31.91 10.83 15.94
CA PHE A 265 -31.99 9.90 14.84
C PHE A 265 -33.14 8.96 15.09
N ARG A 266 -34.07 8.85 14.13
CA ARG A 266 -35.27 8.02 14.26
C ARG A 266 -35.51 7.23 12.98
N GLU A 267 -35.88 5.96 13.14
CA GLU A 267 -36.31 5.06 12.06
C GLU A 267 -37.49 4.23 12.56
N THR A 268 -38.46 3.95 11.67
CA THR A 268 -39.56 3.01 11.95
C THR A 268 -39.28 1.71 11.23
N ILE A 269 -39.22 0.61 11.96
CA ILE A 269 -38.81 -0.71 11.47
C ILE A 269 -40.01 -1.65 11.42
N TRP A 270 -40.37 -2.11 10.23
CA TRP A 270 -41.43 -3.07 10.03
C TRP A 270 -40.93 -4.49 10.29
N VAL A 271 -41.52 -5.18 11.26
CA VAL A 271 -41.11 -6.53 11.71
C VAL A 271 -42.09 -7.60 11.26
N GLY A 272 -43.30 -7.21 10.86
CA GLY A 272 -44.35 -8.09 10.40
C GLY A 272 -45.38 -7.33 9.59
N LYS A 273 -46.46 -8.02 9.16
CA LYS A 273 -47.47 -7.44 8.26
C LYS A 273 -48.15 -6.19 8.82
N ASP A 274 -48.43 -6.19 10.14
CA ASP A 274 -49.10 -5.11 10.84
C ASP A 274 -48.35 -4.68 12.11
N HIS A 275 -47.06 -5.01 12.22
CA HIS A 275 -46.22 -4.73 13.38
C HIS A 275 -44.99 -3.97 12.99
N TYR A 276 -44.68 -2.95 13.76
CA TYR A 276 -43.48 -2.14 13.61
C TYR A 276 -42.91 -1.80 14.99
N GLY A 277 -41.67 -1.40 15.01
CA GLY A 277 -40.99 -0.83 16.19
C GLY A 277 -40.32 0.48 15.81
N ASP A 278 -40.28 1.41 16.74
CA ASP A 278 -39.58 2.66 16.56
C ASP A 278 -38.16 2.55 17.16
N PHE A 279 -37.20 3.00 16.41
CA PHE A 279 -35.81 3.08 16.79
C PHE A 279 -35.38 4.54 16.93
N GLU A 280 -34.82 4.90 18.07
CA GLU A 280 -34.37 6.27 18.34
C GLU A 280 -33.01 6.31 19.04
N ILE A 281 -32.13 7.20 18.55
CA ILE A 281 -30.97 7.67 19.29
C ILE A 281 -31.17 9.15 19.51
N SER A 282 -31.42 9.55 20.76
CA SER A 282 -31.72 10.94 21.11
C SER A 282 -30.54 11.87 20.90
N ASP A 283 -29.34 11.41 21.24
CA ASP A 283 -28.08 12.15 21.06
C ASP A 283 -26.87 11.21 21.04
N TYR A 284 -25.71 11.79 20.73
CA TYR A 284 -24.46 11.04 20.60
C TYR A 284 -23.96 10.44 21.92
N SER A 285 -24.27 11.05 23.07
CA SER A 285 -23.85 10.53 24.38
C SER A 285 -24.53 9.22 24.74
N VAL A 286 -25.78 9.03 24.31
CA VAL A 286 -26.51 7.77 24.43
C VAL A 286 -25.78 6.66 23.69
N PHE A 287 -25.39 6.91 22.45
CA PHE A 287 -24.61 5.94 21.67
C PHE A 287 -23.26 5.59 22.34
N LEU A 288 -22.52 6.60 22.81
CA LEU A 288 -21.26 6.35 23.52
C LEU A 288 -21.45 5.53 24.81
N SER A 289 -22.58 5.73 25.50
CA SER A 289 -22.91 4.94 26.69
C SER A 289 -23.17 3.46 26.35
N LEU A 290 -23.84 3.21 25.20
CA LEU A 290 -24.04 1.83 24.72
C LEU A 290 -22.72 1.12 24.43
N LEU A 291 -21.73 1.82 23.89
CA LEU A 291 -20.42 1.23 23.62
C LEU A 291 -19.66 0.88 24.90
N ARG A 292 -19.84 1.66 25.98
CA ARG A 292 -19.14 1.43 27.26
C ARG A 292 -19.65 0.23 28.04
N GLU A 293 -20.90 -0.14 27.83
CA GLU A 293 -21.58 -1.24 28.55
C GLU A 293 -22.09 -2.29 27.56
N TYR A 294 -21.34 -2.53 26.49
CA TYR A 294 -21.76 -3.44 25.44
C TYR A 294 -21.59 -4.90 25.87
N THR A 295 -22.59 -5.70 25.58
CA THR A 295 -22.56 -7.17 25.74
C THR A 295 -22.87 -7.78 24.37
N VAL A 296 -22.06 -8.72 23.93
CA VAL A 296 -22.31 -9.41 22.64
C VAL A 296 -23.58 -10.25 22.77
N SER A 297 -24.49 -10.13 21.82
CA SER A 297 -25.70 -10.97 21.80
C SER A 297 -25.37 -12.44 21.59
N GLU A 298 -26.22 -13.34 22.09
CA GLU A 298 -25.96 -14.78 22.06
C GLU A 298 -25.76 -15.33 20.64
N ASP A 299 -26.57 -14.86 19.71
CA ASP A 299 -26.50 -15.30 18.30
C ASP A 299 -25.21 -14.83 17.63
N LEU A 300 -24.80 -13.57 17.86
CA LEU A 300 -23.55 -13.07 17.32
C LEU A 300 -22.36 -13.76 17.97
N ALA A 301 -22.39 -13.98 19.30
CA ALA A 301 -21.36 -14.73 20.01
C ALA A 301 -21.23 -16.16 19.46
N THR A 302 -22.34 -16.80 19.15
CA THR A 302 -22.37 -18.15 18.53
C THR A 302 -21.77 -18.11 17.13
N SER A 303 -22.15 -17.15 16.32
CA SER A 303 -21.59 -16.98 14.96
C SER A 303 -20.07 -16.73 14.99
N LEU A 304 -19.59 -15.92 15.92
CA LEU A 304 -18.18 -15.58 16.05
C LEU A 304 -17.36 -16.66 16.77
N SER A 305 -17.98 -17.62 17.45
CA SER A 305 -17.29 -18.67 18.22
C SER A 305 -16.40 -19.58 17.37
N THR A 306 -16.65 -19.66 16.07
CA THR A 306 -15.83 -20.41 15.11
C THR A 306 -14.50 -19.70 14.75
N ILE A 307 -14.38 -18.42 15.09
CA ILE A 307 -13.18 -17.62 14.84
C ILE A 307 -12.14 -17.95 15.92
N PRO A 308 -10.91 -18.31 15.55
CA PRO A 308 -9.85 -18.56 16.52
C PRO A 308 -9.64 -17.35 17.46
N HIS A 309 -9.49 -17.60 18.74
CA HIS A 309 -9.28 -16.59 19.78
C HIS A 309 -10.43 -15.58 19.99
N ALA A 310 -11.60 -15.79 19.40
CA ALA A 310 -12.76 -14.92 19.60
C ALA A 310 -13.12 -14.75 21.08
N GLY A 311 -13.09 -15.84 21.86
CA GLY A 311 -13.39 -15.84 23.27
C GLY A 311 -12.39 -15.08 24.17
N GLU A 312 -11.20 -14.76 23.66
CA GLU A 312 -10.22 -13.94 24.38
C GLU A 312 -10.58 -12.44 24.30
N THR A 313 -11.26 -12.02 23.24
CA THR A 313 -11.63 -10.63 22.99
C THR A 313 -13.09 -10.34 23.34
N LEU A 314 -13.99 -11.30 23.06
CA LEU A 314 -15.42 -11.17 23.26
C LEU A 314 -15.85 -11.97 24.49
N THR A 315 -16.12 -11.29 25.59
CA THR A 315 -16.68 -11.88 26.81
C THR A 315 -18.21 -11.79 26.78
N ARG A 316 -18.88 -12.68 27.53
CA ARG A 316 -20.33 -12.57 27.81
C ARG A 316 -20.65 -11.51 28.86
N GLU A 317 -19.64 -11.00 29.54
CA GLU A 317 -19.75 -9.89 30.46
C GLU A 317 -19.77 -8.56 29.71
N PRO A 318 -20.44 -7.54 30.23
CA PRO A 318 -20.38 -6.20 29.69
C PRO A 318 -18.95 -5.68 29.62
N PHE A 319 -18.56 -5.07 28.49
CA PHE A 319 -17.25 -4.47 28.31
C PHE A 319 -17.33 -3.17 27.51
N ASP A 320 -16.30 -2.34 27.61
CA ASP A 320 -16.19 -1.11 26.82
C ASP A 320 -15.63 -1.45 25.44
N LEU A 321 -16.51 -1.48 24.42
CA LEU A 321 -16.15 -1.74 23.03
C LEU A 321 -15.19 -0.67 22.49
N SER A 322 -15.39 0.59 22.85
CA SER A 322 -14.53 1.70 22.43
C SER A 322 -13.11 1.54 22.99
N ALA A 323 -13.00 1.13 24.28
CA ALA A 323 -11.71 0.82 24.88
C ALA A 323 -11.05 -0.41 24.22
N ALA A 324 -11.80 -1.46 23.91
CA ALA A 324 -11.26 -2.66 23.24
C ALA A 324 -10.71 -2.35 21.84
N LEU A 325 -11.38 -1.49 21.07
CA LEU A 325 -10.89 -1.00 19.78
C LEU A 325 -9.59 -0.20 19.95
N LYS A 326 -9.56 0.72 20.93
CA LYS A 326 -8.37 1.52 21.28
C LYS A 326 -7.18 0.65 21.66
N GLU A 327 -7.38 -0.31 22.55
CA GLU A 327 -6.36 -1.26 22.99
C GLU A 327 -5.79 -2.06 21.81
N THR A 328 -6.65 -2.49 20.90
CA THR A 328 -6.23 -3.21 19.69
C THR A 328 -5.34 -2.35 18.81
N VAL A 329 -5.72 -1.11 18.51
CA VAL A 329 -4.89 -0.20 17.73
C VAL A 329 -3.54 0.04 18.42
N LEU A 330 -3.52 0.21 19.74
CA LEU A 330 -2.32 0.53 20.49
C LEU A 330 -1.45 -0.68 20.84
N LYS A 331 -1.90 -1.90 20.58
CA LYS A 331 -1.24 -3.16 20.98
C LYS A 331 0.24 -3.22 20.60
N ALA A 332 0.58 -2.91 19.34
CA ALA A 332 1.97 -2.98 18.86
C ALA A 332 2.84 -1.85 19.44
N PHE A 333 2.27 -0.69 19.71
CA PHE A 333 2.96 0.45 20.32
C PHE A 333 3.28 0.17 21.78
N ARG A 334 2.34 -0.38 22.55
CA ARG A 334 2.54 -0.78 23.96
C ARG A 334 3.55 -1.92 24.10
N ALA A 335 3.56 -2.84 23.16
CA ALA A 335 4.56 -3.92 23.10
C ALA A 335 5.93 -3.43 22.57
N GLN A 336 6.10 -2.13 22.33
CA GLN A 336 7.33 -1.52 21.80
C GLN A 336 7.80 -2.13 20.47
N LYS A 337 6.92 -2.79 19.72
CA LYS A 337 7.21 -3.32 18.37
C LYS A 337 7.23 -2.23 17.30
N VAL A 338 6.48 -1.15 17.53
CA VAL A 338 6.45 0.04 16.67
C VAL A 338 6.65 1.27 17.56
N PRO A 339 7.67 2.10 17.32
CA PRO A 339 7.82 3.38 18.02
C PRO A 339 6.70 4.34 17.58
N LYS A 340 6.02 4.98 18.54
CA LYS A 340 4.89 5.88 18.25
C LYS A 340 5.32 7.13 17.45
N ASP A 341 6.50 7.63 17.74
CA ASP A 341 7.15 8.76 17.07
C ASP A 341 7.64 8.45 15.64
N ALA A 342 7.75 7.16 15.30
CA ALA A 342 8.09 6.73 13.94
C ALA A 342 6.88 6.81 12.97
N VAL A 343 5.66 7.04 13.47
CA VAL A 343 4.46 7.17 12.64
C VAL A 343 4.32 8.60 12.15
N SER A 344 4.58 8.83 10.89
CA SER A 344 4.47 10.16 10.24
C SER A 344 3.11 10.42 9.61
N LEU A 345 2.35 9.36 9.35
CA LEU A 345 1.06 9.40 8.68
C LEU A 345 0.18 8.25 9.16
N ILE A 346 -1.11 8.51 9.35
CA ILE A 346 -2.12 7.48 9.59
C ILE A 346 -3.13 7.52 8.45
N LEU A 347 -3.38 6.35 7.85
CA LEU A 347 -4.42 6.16 6.85
C LEU A 347 -5.56 5.37 7.50
N LEU A 348 -6.77 5.94 7.47
CA LEU A 348 -7.99 5.29 7.91
C LEU A 348 -8.73 4.73 6.69
N THR A 349 -8.98 3.43 6.69
CA THR A 349 -9.71 2.70 5.64
C THR A 349 -10.75 1.77 6.25
N GLY A 350 -11.60 1.19 5.41
CA GLY A 350 -12.76 0.43 5.86
C GLY A 350 -13.95 1.31 6.26
N GLY A 351 -15.17 0.88 5.96
CA GLY A 351 -16.39 1.69 6.17
C GLY A 351 -16.61 2.11 7.61
N SER A 352 -16.22 1.28 8.57
CA SER A 352 -16.37 1.58 10.01
C SER A 352 -15.37 2.63 10.52
N SER A 353 -14.33 2.97 9.77
CA SER A 353 -13.39 4.05 10.13
C SER A 353 -14.01 5.45 10.05
N ARG A 354 -15.19 5.58 9.41
CA ARG A 354 -15.96 6.83 9.36
C ARG A 354 -16.57 7.25 10.70
N TRP A 355 -16.65 6.33 11.66
CA TRP A 355 -17.25 6.64 12.95
C TRP A 355 -16.51 7.75 13.68
N LYS A 356 -17.27 8.77 14.09
CA LYS A 356 -16.74 9.96 14.77
C LYS A 356 -15.93 9.58 16.01
N PHE A 357 -16.46 8.69 16.88
CA PHE A 357 -15.75 8.26 18.09
C PHE A 357 -14.40 7.59 17.79
N PHE A 358 -14.34 6.84 16.67
CA PHE A 358 -13.12 6.16 16.28
C PHE A 358 -12.06 7.15 15.76
N GLN A 359 -12.48 8.11 14.93
CA GLN A 359 -11.59 9.18 14.44
C GLN A 359 -11.08 10.05 15.58
N GLU A 360 -11.96 10.44 16.54
CA GLU A 360 -11.60 11.18 17.73
C GLU A 360 -10.59 10.43 18.59
N MET A 361 -10.81 9.11 18.81
CA MET A 361 -9.89 8.25 19.53
C MET A 361 -8.50 8.19 18.89
N ILE A 362 -8.42 8.06 17.57
CA ILE A 362 -7.14 8.05 16.84
C ILE A 362 -6.46 9.42 16.96
N ALA A 363 -7.21 10.52 16.81
CA ALA A 363 -6.66 11.86 16.91
C ALA A 363 -6.13 12.19 18.33
N GLU A 364 -6.80 11.73 19.38
CA GLU A 364 -6.33 11.85 20.76
C GLU A 364 -5.03 11.09 21.01
N GLU A 365 -4.91 9.89 20.46
CA GLU A 365 -3.71 9.07 20.63
C GLU A 365 -2.51 9.55 19.80
N PHE A 366 -2.77 10.20 18.67
CA PHE A 366 -1.73 10.67 17.75
C PHE A 366 -1.89 12.17 17.41
N PRO A 367 -1.79 13.06 18.41
CA PRO A 367 -2.16 14.48 18.27
C PRO A 367 -1.26 15.26 17.31
N HIS A 368 -0.07 14.74 16.98
CA HIS A 368 0.90 15.41 16.09
C HIS A 368 1.07 14.69 14.76
N THR A 369 0.31 13.63 14.52
CA THR A 369 0.41 12.83 13.31
C THR A 369 -0.70 13.21 12.33
N ARG A 370 -0.35 13.38 11.07
CA ARG A 370 -1.34 13.62 10.01
C ARG A 370 -2.22 12.38 9.86
N ILE A 371 -3.55 12.58 9.91
CA ILE A 371 -4.54 11.53 9.68
C ILE A 371 -5.23 11.81 8.36
N LEU A 372 -5.32 10.81 7.49
CA LEU A 372 -6.04 10.87 6.23
C LEU A 372 -7.09 9.75 6.19
N SER A 373 -8.27 10.13 5.73
CA SER A 373 -9.33 9.19 5.31
C SER A 373 -9.80 9.61 3.92
N SER A 374 -10.16 8.66 3.08
CA SER A 374 -10.80 8.98 1.80
C SER A 374 -12.27 9.35 2.01
N GLU A 375 -12.89 9.97 1.00
CA GLU A 375 -14.35 10.18 0.99
C GLU A 375 -15.10 8.85 1.03
N ASP A 376 -14.54 7.82 0.32
CA ASP A 376 -15.04 6.44 0.29
C ASP A 376 -13.95 5.50 0.84
N PRO A 377 -13.74 5.43 2.18
CA PRO A 377 -12.66 4.63 2.75
C PRO A 377 -12.83 3.14 2.48
N GLU A 378 -14.06 2.66 2.30
CA GLU A 378 -14.38 1.28 1.93
C GLU A 378 -13.91 0.89 0.53
N ALA A 379 -13.85 1.82 -0.43
CA ALA A 379 -13.41 1.56 -1.80
C ALA A 379 -11.92 1.90 -2.04
N SER A 380 -11.25 2.51 -1.06
CA SER A 380 -9.86 2.97 -1.22
C SER A 380 -8.90 1.81 -1.49
N ILE A 381 -9.13 0.67 -0.87
CA ILE A 381 -8.30 -0.53 -1.05
C ILE A 381 -8.41 -1.04 -2.49
N SER A 382 -9.61 -1.35 -2.97
CA SER A 382 -9.81 -1.87 -4.33
C SER A 382 -9.23 -0.94 -5.40
N ARG A 383 -9.49 0.38 -5.28
CA ARG A 383 -8.95 1.40 -6.19
C ARG A 383 -7.41 1.44 -6.18
N GLY A 384 -6.82 1.31 -5.01
CA GLY A 384 -5.37 1.34 -4.84
C GLY A 384 -4.66 0.05 -5.23
N LEU A 385 -5.32 -1.12 -5.16
CA LEU A 385 -4.74 -2.40 -5.60
C LEU A 385 -4.35 -2.36 -7.07
N GLY A 386 -5.25 -1.91 -7.95
CA GLY A 386 -4.97 -1.75 -9.37
C GLY A 386 -3.88 -0.71 -9.62
N SER A 387 -3.96 0.45 -8.95
CA SER A 387 -2.96 1.52 -9.06
C SER A 387 -1.57 1.05 -8.62
N GLY A 388 -1.46 0.38 -7.48
CA GLY A 388 -0.20 -0.16 -6.96
C GLY A 388 0.39 -1.24 -7.86
N TYR A 389 -0.42 -2.17 -8.34
CA TYR A 389 0.07 -3.21 -9.24
C TYR A 389 0.46 -2.67 -10.63
N SER A 390 -0.20 -1.62 -11.11
CA SER A 390 0.23 -0.90 -12.32
C SER A 390 1.66 -0.38 -12.19
N LEU A 391 2.06 0.11 -11.01
CA LEU A 391 3.45 0.51 -10.73
C LEU A 391 4.42 -0.68 -10.75
N VAL A 392 4.00 -1.85 -10.25
CA VAL A 392 4.81 -3.09 -10.33
C VAL A 392 5.00 -3.54 -11.77
N LEU A 393 3.95 -3.48 -12.59
CA LEU A 393 4.03 -3.79 -14.02
C LEU A 393 4.94 -2.79 -14.75
N PHE A 394 4.79 -1.51 -14.43
CA PHE A 394 5.67 -0.47 -14.96
C PHE A 394 7.14 -0.72 -14.61
N GLU A 395 7.45 -1.03 -13.35
CA GLU A 395 8.80 -1.36 -12.92
C GLU A 395 9.39 -2.55 -13.69
N LYS A 396 8.60 -3.62 -13.85
CA LYS A 396 9.02 -4.80 -14.63
C LYS A 396 9.28 -4.45 -16.08
N GLN A 397 8.41 -3.66 -16.68
CA GLN A 397 8.57 -3.22 -18.08
C GLN A 397 9.80 -2.33 -18.23
N VAL A 398 9.99 -1.35 -17.35
CA VAL A 398 11.18 -0.49 -17.34
C VAL A 398 12.46 -1.31 -17.19
N LYS A 399 12.49 -2.28 -16.28
CA LYS A 399 13.65 -3.19 -16.14
C LYS A 399 13.94 -3.96 -17.43
N ALA A 400 12.91 -4.52 -18.06
CA ALA A 400 13.07 -5.25 -19.31
C ALA A 400 13.56 -4.35 -20.47
N GLU A 401 13.00 -3.16 -20.60
CA GLU A 401 13.40 -2.16 -21.59
C GLU A 401 14.83 -1.64 -21.36
N ILE A 402 15.21 -1.40 -20.09
CA ILE A 402 16.57 -1.03 -19.73
C ILE A 402 17.54 -2.15 -20.13
N HIS A 403 17.21 -3.40 -19.79
CA HIS A 403 18.04 -4.54 -20.19
C HIS A 403 18.17 -4.67 -21.71
N ALA A 404 17.09 -4.49 -22.45
CA ALA A 404 17.10 -4.52 -23.91
C ALA A 404 17.88 -3.36 -24.55
N SER A 405 17.96 -2.22 -23.85
CA SER A 405 18.69 -1.02 -24.31
C SER A 405 20.07 -0.88 -23.65
N MET A 406 20.53 -1.91 -22.92
CA MET A 406 21.74 -1.82 -22.09
C MET A 406 22.98 -1.45 -22.94
N ASP A 407 23.16 -2.07 -24.09
CA ASP A 407 24.31 -1.80 -24.96
C ASP A 407 24.29 -0.36 -25.46
N GLU A 408 23.15 0.13 -25.93
CA GLU A 408 22.98 1.52 -26.38
C GLU A 408 23.23 2.53 -25.27
N ILE A 409 22.73 2.29 -24.06
CA ILE A 409 22.96 3.16 -22.89
C ILE A 409 24.42 3.12 -22.50
N THR A 410 25.04 1.93 -22.48
CA THR A 410 26.44 1.74 -22.11
C THR A 410 27.37 2.48 -23.08
N ASP A 411 27.14 2.39 -24.40
CA ASP A 411 27.94 3.10 -25.40
C ASP A 411 27.89 4.62 -25.22
N ARG A 412 26.69 5.16 -24.97
CA ARG A 412 26.51 6.60 -24.73
C ARG A 412 27.15 7.06 -23.42
N LEU A 413 26.97 6.30 -22.35
CA LEU A 413 27.59 6.59 -21.05
C LEU A 413 29.12 6.48 -21.14
N THR A 414 29.65 5.47 -21.86
CA THR A 414 31.08 5.30 -22.07
C THR A 414 31.67 6.53 -22.73
N SER A 415 31.05 7.01 -23.82
CA SER A 415 31.52 8.22 -24.52
C SER A 415 31.49 9.46 -23.63
N ALA A 416 30.41 9.63 -22.84
CA ALA A 416 30.31 10.76 -21.91
C ALA A 416 31.34 10.66 -20.75
N TYR A 417 31.61 9.46 -20.28
CA TYR A 417 32.59 9.25 -19.22
C TYR A 417 34.04 9.42 -19.71
N GLU A 418 34.35 8.98 -20.93
CA GLU A 418 35.66 9.21 -21.54
C GLU A 418 35.96 10.70 -21.64
N GLU A 419 34.99 11.53 -22.08
CA GLU A 419 35.15 12.98 -22.13
C GLU A 419 35.41 13.57 -20.70
N ILE A 420 34.64 13.19 -19.70
CA ILE A 420 34.82 13.64 -18.30
C ILE A 420 36.18 13.22 -17.77
N LEU A 421 36.64 12.01 -18.10
CA LEU A 421 37.95 11.49 -17.68
C LEU A 421 39.09 12.27 -18.33
N HIS A 422 39.02 12.51 -19.66
CA HIS A 422 40.04 13.31 -20.35
C HIS A 422 40.16 14.71 -19.77
N LEU A 423 39.02 15.40 -19.56
CA LEU A 423 39.03 16.73 -18.93
C LEU A 423 39.57 16.72 -17.50
N SER A 424 39.30 15.67 -16.77
CA SER A 424 39.80 15.52 -15.40
C SER A 424 41.31 15.22 -15.36
N MET A 425 41.82 14.42 -16.31
CA MET A 425 43.24 14.14 -16.49
C MET A 425 44.00 15.40 -16.89
N ASP A 426 43.54 16.13 -17.87
CA ASP A 426 44.14 17.39 -18.31
C ASP A 426 44.22 18.38 -17.17
N ARG A 427 43.16 18.50 -16.39
CA ARG A 427 43.13 19.35 -15.20
C ARG A 427 44.10 18.89 -14.14
N SER A 428 44.20 17.58 -13.90
CA SER A 428 45.18 17.00 -12.94
C SER A 428 46.61 17.29 -13.36
N LEU A 429 46.94 17.08 -14.63
CA LEU A 429 48.28 17.38 -15.18
C LEU A 429 48.61 18.87 -15.06
N GLN A 430 47.69 19.74 -15.40
CA GLN A 430 47.86 21.18 -15.28
C GLN A 430 48.14 21.60 -13.84
N VAL A 431 47.29 21.18 -12.88
CA VAL A 431 47.42 21.52 -11.45
C VAL A 431 48.77 20.96 -10.90
N THR A 432 49.10 19.73 -11.27
CA THR A 432 50.39 19.13 -10.87
C THR A 432 51.57 19.93 -11.41
N SER A 433 51.54 20.30 -12.70
CA SER A 433 52.58 21.11 -13.33
C SER A 433 52.71 22.49 -12.66
N ASP A 434 51.59 23.15 -12.39
CA ASP A 434 51.56 24.48 -11.77
C ASP A 434 52.11 24.44 -10.34
N LEU A 435 51.75 23.42 -9.56
CA LEU A 435 52.23 23.23 -8.18
C LEU A 435 53.73 22.91 -8.17
N LEU A 436 54.19 22.00 -9.03
CA LEU A 436 55.61 21.66 -9.17
C LEU A 436 56.45 22.87 -9.62
N ARG A 437 55.97 23.60 -10.62
CA ARG A 437 56.62 24.81 -11.10
C ARG A 437 56.68 25.87 -10.03
N GLY A 438 55.54 26.14 -9.35
CA GLY A 438 55.49 27.10 -8.23
C GLY A 438 56.46 26.76 -7.08
N HIS A 439 56.70 25.45 -6.85
CA HIS A 439 57.65 25.00 -5.85
C HIS A 439 59.14 25.11 -6.30
N ALA A 440 59.43 24.72 -7.53
CA ALA A 440 60.81 24.60 -8.03
C ALA A 440 61.36 25.90 -8.62
N GLU A 441 60.56 26.63 -9.41
CA GLU A 441 61.00 27.79 -10.18
C GLU A 441 61.60 28.93 -9.30
N PRO A 442 60.98 29.32 -8.19
CA PRO A 442 61.58 30.35 -7.31
C PRO A 442 62.90 29.94 -6.70
N LYS A 443 63.09 28.65 -6.41
CA LYS A 443 64.31 28.11 -5.81
C LYS A 443 65.44 28.02 -6.82
N ILE A 444 65.12 27.57 -8.03
CA ILE A 444 66.09 27.53 -9.15
C ILE A 444 66.47 28.95 -9.56
N THR A 445 65.54 29.87 -9.66
CA THR A 445 65.84 31.29 -9.98
C THR A 445 66.79 31.91 -8.95
N ARG A 446 66.49 31.70 -7.63
CA ARG A 446 67.33 32.17 -6.55
C ARG A 446 68.77 31.58 -6.65
N PHE A 447 68.85 30.30 -6.92
CA PHE A 447 70.17 29.63 -7.11
C PHE A 447 70.99 30.23 -8.30
N LEU A 448 70.30 30.50 -9.40
CA LEU A 448 70.93 31.14 -10.59
C LEU A 448 71.35 32.57 -10.33
N GLU A 449 70.63 33.33 -9.54
CA GLU A 449 70.92 34.73 -9.23
C GLU A 449 71.97 34.89 -8.12
N GLN A 450 71.93 34.05 -7.10
CA GLN A 450 72.75 34.20 -5.91
C GLN A 450 74.03 33.28 -5.87
N GLY A 451 74.08 32.31 -6.76
CA GLY A 451 75.05 31.26 -6.77
C GLY A 451 74.91 30.27 -5.60
N GLY A 452 75.79 29.29 -5.47
CA GLY A 452 75.75 28.27 -4.44
C GLY A 452 76.29 26.94 -4.93
N THR A 453 76.19 25.90 -4.11
CA THR A 453 76.51 24.53 -4.52
C THR A 453 75.25 23.80 -4.99
N PHE A 454 75.41 22.77 -5.84
CA PHE A 454 74.27 21.89 -6.21
C PHE A 454 73.65 21.21 -4.99
N THR A 455 74.41 20.93 -3.95
CA THR A 455 73.96 20.37 -2.66
C THR A 455 72.99 21.34 -1.95
N ASP A 456 73.26 22.66 -2.03
CA ASP A 456 72.39 23.69 -1.45
C ASP A 456 71.05 23.76 -2.23
N LEU A 457 71.09 23.68 -3.58
CA LEU A 457 69.91 23.65 -4.43
C LEU A 457 69.06 22.39 -4.15
N GLU A 458 69.74 21.23 -4.03
CA GLU A 458 69.08 19.97 -3.72
C GLU A 458 68.31 20.04 -2.38
N LYS A 459 68.97 20.58 -1.36
CA LYS A 459 68.40 20.79 -0.05
C LYS A 459 67.24 21.76 -0.06
N ASP A 460 67.39 22.84 -0.83
CA ASP A 460 66.34 23.84 -0.97
C ASP A 460 65.09 23.26 -1.74
N LEU A 461 65.29 22.49 -2.80
CA LEU A 461 64.28 21.80 -3.52
C LEU A 461 63.58 20.73 -2.67
N SER A 462 64.29 20.03 -1.84
CA SER A 462 63.75 19.02 -0.93
C SER A 462 62.94 19.65 0.21
N ALA A 463 63.28 20.87 0.58
CA ALA A 463 62.50 21.60 1.59
C ALA A 463 61.10 21.93 1.07
N GLY A 464 60.08 21.51 1.81
CA GLY A 464 58.63 21.72 1.45
C GLY A 464 58.04 20.65 0.54
N LEU A 465 58.75 19.55 0.23
CA LEU A 465 58.14 18.44 -0.55
C LEU A 465 56.95 17.80 0.14
N LEU A 466 56.94 17.79 1.48
CA LEU A 466 55.81 17.26 2.25
C LEU A 466 54.55 18.13 2.05
N GLU A 467 54.67 19.45 2.16
CA GLU A 467 53.57 20.40 1.94
C GLU A 467 53.07 20.39 0.47
N LEU A 468 54.02 20.20 -0.46
CA LEU A 468 53.68 20.01 -1.87
C LEU A 468 52.87 18.73 -2.07
N GLY A 469 53.23 17.62 -1.40
CA GLY A 469 52.50 16.36 -1.44
C GLY A 469 51.11 16.49 -0.88
N GLU A 470 50.92 17.19 0.22
CA GLU A 470 49.61 17.46 0.81
C GLU A 470 48.75 18.34 -0.13
N SER A 471 49.30 19.38 -0.73
CA SER A 471 48.62 20.25 -1.69
C SER A 471 48.17 19.49 -2.95
N LEU A 472 49.00 18.58 -3.44
CA LEU A 472 48.69 17.71 -4.57
C LEU A 472 47.58 16.73 -4.21
N ALA A 473 47.60 16.13 -3.00
CA ALA A 473 46.55 15.21 -2.56
C ALA A 473 45.18 15.89 -2.44
N LEU A 474 45.15 17.11 -1.87
CA LEU A 474 43.93 17.91 -1.79
C LEU A 474 43.36 18.26 -3.18
N ALA A 475 44.24 18.74 -4.10
CA ALA A 475 43.81 19.09 -5.45
C ALA A 475 43.26 17.86 -6.22
N GLN A 476 43.85 16.70 -6.01
CA GLN A 476 43.34 15.45 -6.62
C GLN A 476 42.02 15.03 -6.07
N GLU A 477 41.77 15.14 -4.75
CA GLU A 477 40.46 14.85 -4.17
C GLU A 477 39.38 15.80 -4.70
N GLU A 478 39.68 17.09 -4.89
CA GLU A 478 38.73 18.02 -5.51
C GLU A 478 38.41 17.67 -6.96
N ILE A 479 39.39 17.31 -7.76
CA ILE A 479 39.22 16.90 -9.16
C ILE A 479 38.37 15.63 -9.22
N ARG A 480 38.68 14.65 -8.37
CA ARG A 480 37.90 13.40 -8.24
C ARG A 480 36.45 13.65 -7.86
N ALA A 481 36.21 14.45 -6.83
CA ALA A 481 34.87 14.78 -6.38
C ALA A 481 34.06 15.50 -7.47
N ARG A 482 34.72 16.36 -8.27
CA ARG A 482 34.09 17.03 -9.41
C ARG A 482 33.78 16.04 -10.53
N ALA A 483 34.70 15.15 -10.87
CA ALA A 483 34.46 14.12 -11.90
C ALA A 483 33.29 13.21 -11.52
N LEU A 484 33.19 12.76 -10.28
CA LEU A 484 32.09 11.95 -9.78
C LEU A 484 30.73 12.66 -9.92
N ARG A 485 30.66 13.94 -9.54
CA ARG A 485 29.41 14.74 -9.75
C ARG A 485 29.05 14.89 -11.21
N GLN A 486 30.03 15.05 -12.10
CA GLN A 486 29.80 15.14 -13.54
C GLN A 486 29.32 13.81 -14.13
N ILE A 487 29.88 12.68 -13.70
CA ILE A 487 29.44 11.33 -14.06
C ILE A 487 28.00 11.09 -13.61
N GLU A 488 27.66 11.43 -12.35
CA GLU A 488 26.29 11.34 -11.85
C GLU A 488 25.31 12.17 -12.68
N THR A 489 25.68 13.41 -12.98
CA THR A 489 24.85 14.30 -13.81
C THR A 489 24.67 13.75 -15.23
N ALA A 490 25.73 13.24 -15.85
CA ALA A 490 25.68 12.64 -17.18
C ALA A 490 24.80 11.38 -17.18
N THR A 491 24.93 10.54 -16.16
CA THR A 491 24.09 9.35 -15.97
C THR A 491 22.62 9.72 -15.87
N GLN A 492 22.26 10.67 -15.02
CA GLN A 492 20.89 11.14 -14.86
C GLN A 492 20.35 11.72 -16.19
N LYS A 493 21.16 12.51 -16.90
CA LYS A 493 20.78 13.11 -18.19
C LYS A 493 20.48 12.05 -19.25
N GLU A 494 21.31 11.01 -19.39
CA GLU A 494 21.08 9.93 -20.36
C GLU A 494 19.86 9.09 -19.98
N PHE A 495 19.62 8.83 -18.69
CA PHE A 495 18.40 8.19 -18.23
C PHE A 495 17.15 9.00 -18.57
N TYR A 496 17.13 10.31 -18.25
CA TYR A 496 15.99 11.16 -18.57
C TYR A 496 15.75 11.21 -20.08
N ARG A 497 16.82 11.28 -20.88
CA ARG A 497 16.73 11.22 -22.34
C ARG A 497 16.14 9.89 -22.81
N TRP A 498 16.56 8.78 -22.21
CA TRP A 498 16.04 7.46 -22.52
C TRP A 498 14.53 7.36 -22.23
N PHE A 499 14.07 7.88 -21.08
CA PHE A 499 12.66 7.96 -20.73
C PHE A 499 11.88 8.87 -21.70
N ASP A 500 12.38 10.04 -21.99
CA ASP A 500 11.72 11.02 -22.88
C ASP A 500 11.51 10.49 -24.30
N THR A 501 12.37 9.59 -24.78
CA THR A 501 12.29 9.01 -26.14
C THR A 501 11.30 7.85 -26.25
N ARG A 502 10.81 7.28 -25.14
CA ARG A 502 9.93 6.10 -25.14
C ARG A 502 8.43 6.41 -24.91
N GLY A 503 8.07 7.66 -24.97
CA GLY A 503 6.67 8.12 -24.96
C GLY A 503 6.09 8.33 -23.56
N PRO A 504 4.79 8.62 -23.47
CA PRO A 504 4.14 9.09 -22.24
C PRO A 504 4.13 8.06 -21.10
N PHE A 505 4.24 6.78 -21.40
CA PHE A 505 4.32 5.71 -20.40
C PHE A 505 5.61 5.80 -19.58
N PHE A 506 6.72 6.21 -20.20
CA PHE A 506 8.04 6.37 -19.59
C PHE A 506 8.31 7.84 -19.24
N SER A 507 7.35 8.53 -18.64
CA SER A 507 7.54 9.94 -18.26
C SER A 507 8.58 10.09 -17.13
N ARG A 508 9.27 11.25 -17.09
CA ARG A 508 10.22 11.59 -16.01
C ARG A 508 9.61 11.46 -14.62
N GLN A 509 8.30 11.72 -14.47
CA GLN A 509 7.61 11.55 -13.19
C GLN A 509 7.51 10.08 -12.75
N ASN A 510 7.38 9.17 -13.70
CA ASN A 510 7.37 7.74 -13.44
C ASN A 510 8.79 7.20 -13.19
N ALA A 511 9.82 7.80 -13.81
CA ALA A 511 11.22 7.48 -13.53
C ALA A 511 11.64 7.75 -12.08
N LEU A 512 11.03 8.76 -11.45
CA LEU A 512 11.25 9.08 -10.03
C LEU A 512 10.68 8.03 -9.07
N LEU A 513 9.89 7.08 -9.58
CA LEU A 513 9.36 5.95 -8.81
C LEU A 513 10.31 4.74 -8.80
N LEU A 514 11.35 4.75 -9.64
CA LEU A 514 12.37 3.71 -9.60
C LEU A 514 13.15 3.83 -8.28
N PRO A 515 13.29 2.74 -7.53
CA PRO A 515 14.07 2.76 -6.31
C PRO A 515 15.53 3.17 -6.58
N ASP A 516 16.10 4.06 -5.77
CA ASP A 516 17.53 4.42 -5.82
C ASP A 516 18.50 3.22 -5.96
N PRO A 517 18.20 2.02 -5.42
CA PRO A 517 19.04 0.84 -5.63
C PRO A 517 19.19 0.41 -7.10
N LEU A 518 18.21 0.67 -7.95
CA LEU A 518 18.32 0.30 -9.37
C LEU A 518 19.26 1.24 -10.12
N MET A 519 19.19 2.53 -9.84
CA MET A 519 20.13 3.52 -10.36
C MET A 519 21.54 3.27 -9.81
N ALA A 520 21.68 2.98 -8.52
CA ALA A 520 22.96 2.63 -7.92
C ALA A 520 23.58 1.36 -8.53
N GLN A 521 22.81 0.29 -8.74
CA GLN A 521 23.29 -0.93 -9.41
C GLN A 521 23.71 -0.70 -10.86
N MET A 522 23.07 0.24 -11.56
CA MET A 522 23.43 0.55 -12.94
C MET A 522 24.68 1.42 -13.01
N ILE A 523 24.82 2.38 -12.10
CA ILE A 523 26.04 3.15 -11.92
C ILE A 523 27.20 2.20 -11.55
N GLU A 524 26.97 1.30 -10.62
CA GLU A 524 27.98 0.33 -10.17
C GLU A 524 28.38 -0.66 -11.28
N LYS A 525 27.43 -1.18 -12.09
CA LYS A 525 27.74 -2.04 -13.23
C LYS A 525 28.45 -1.31 -14.38
N SER A 526 28.06 -0.08 -14.69
CA SER A 526 28.73 0.71 -15.74
C SER A 526 30.10 1.22 -15.31
N LEU A 527 30.30 1.49 -14.02
CA LEU A 527 31.59 1.90 -13.46
C LEU A 527 32.54 0.71 -13.19
N ALA A 528 32.02 -0.45 -12.78
CA ALA A 528 32.84 -1.62 -12.47
C ALA A 528 33.53 -2.23 -13.69
N ASN A 529 33.00 -1.98 -14.91
CA ASN A 529 33.48 -2.72 -16.07
C ASN A 529 34.68 -2.12 -16.82
N ARG A 530 35.10 -0.87 -16.66
CA ARG A 530 36.36 -0.35 -17.26
C ARG A 530 36.90 0.98 -16.70
N ALA A 531 36.07 1.92 -16.27
CA ALA A 531 36.53 3.28 -16.02
C ALA A 531 37.25 3.47 -14.65
N PHE A 532 36.77 2.78 -13.60
CA PHE A 532 37.28 3.00 -12.24
C PHE A 532 38.66 2.36 -12.01
N SER A 533 38.95 1.20 -12.60
CA SER A 533 40.28 0.57 -12.55
C SER A 533 41.29 1.40 -13.33
N THR A 534 40.88 2.05 -14.42
CA THR A 534 41.73 2.91 -15.23
C THR A 534 42.06 4.23 -14.51
N LEU A 535 41.10 4.85 -13.82
CA LEU A 535 41.30 6.10 -13.05
C LEU A 535 42.24 5.90 -11.88
N THR A 536 42.06 4.84 -11.10
CA THR A 536 42.94 4.49 -9.97
C THR A 536 44.33 4.09 -10.46
N THR A 537 44.41 3.37 -11.57
CA THR A 537 45.71 2.93 -12.13
C THR A 537 46.47 4.08 -12.79
N VAL A 538 45.83 4.93 -13.57
CA VAL A 538 46.47 6.07 -14.26
C VAL A 538 46.94 7.13 -13.26
N VAL A 539 46.15 7.43 -12.22
CA VAL A 539 46.55 8.37 -11.17
C VAL A 539 47.73 7.80 -10.35
N SER A 540 47.71 6.49 -10.01
CA SER A 540 48.76 5.85 -9.24
C SER A 540 50.06 5.66 -10.05
N VAL A 541 49.95 5.33 -11.34
CA VAL A 541 51.12 5.16 -12.23
C VAL A 541 51.76 6.49 -12.57
N SER A 542 50.98 7.55 -12.80
CA SER A 542 51.53 8.90 -13.03
C SER A 542 52.32 9.42 -11.82
N PHE A 543 51.88 9.11 -10.61
CA PHE A 543 52.55 9.49 -9.37
C PHE A 543 53.86 8.69 -9.12
N GLY A 544 53.79 7.38 -9.31
CA GLY A 544 54.96 6.50 -9.14
C GLY A 544 56.10 6.82 -10.13
N THR A 545 55.73 7.20 -11.35
CA THR A 545 56.69 7.51 -12.40
C THR A 545 57.34 8.89 -12.21
N ILE A 546 56.56 9.89 -11.77
CA ILE A 546 57.08 11.25 -11.53
C ILE A 546 57.95 11.29 -10.25
N LEU A 547 57.52 10.67 -9.15
CA LEU A 547 58.32 10.60 -7.93
C LEU A 547 59.55 9.69 -8.06
N GLY A 548 59.42 8.55 -8.77
CA GLY A 548 60.55 7.65 -9.02
C GLY A 548 61.62 8.25 -9.94
N GLY A 549 61.18 9.12 -10.90
CA GLY A 549 62.10 9.84 -11.78
C GLY A 549 62.83 11.03 -11.13
N VAL A 550 62.27 11.59 -10.05
CA VAL A 550 62.87 12.73 -9.33
C VAL A 550 63.74 12.25 -8.18
N ILE A 551 63.54 11.04 -7.64
CA ILE A 551 64.34 10.46 -6.54
C ILE A 551 65.46 9.55 -7.08
N GLY A 552 65.44 9.19 -8.35
CA GLY A 552 66.43 8.31 -9.03
C GLY A 552 67.51 9.04 -9.84
N LEU A 553 67.60 10.33 -9.71
CA LEU A 553 68.70 11.18 -10.11
C LEU A 553 69.44 11.67 -8.86
#